data_d42539dce1a8be4bab2591f889d0f3e0
#
_entry.id   d42539dce1a8be4bab2591f889d0f3e0
#
_cell.length_a   1.000
_cell.length_b   1.000
_cell.length_c   1.000
_cell.angle_alpha   90.00
_cell.angle_beta   90.00
_cell.angle_gamma   90.00
#
_symmetry.space_group_name_H-M   'P 1'
#
loop_
_entity.id
_entity.type
_entity.pdbx_description
1 polymer ?
#
loop_
_entity_poly.entity_id
_entity_poly.type
_entity_poly.pdbx_seq_one_letter_code
_entity_poly.pdbx_strand_id
1 'polypeptide(L)'
;MSKIPEDAIKCLDKGFVRLVDAMGGDDAIVQAARVSYGKGTAKVSQDRGLIRYLMRHRHTTPFEMVEFKFHCKMPIFVARQWVRHRTANINEYSLRYSEARDEFCIPDPEHIQFQSSLNKQGRLGEVSESLKTKVMDYFQDISNRSFEIYSELNDAGVARELAR
;
A
#
# COMPACT_ATOMS: atom_id res chain seq x y z
N MET A 1 -3.03 -9.37 17.70
CA MET A 1 -3.43 -8.71 16.43
C MET A 1 -3.35 -7.20 16.59
N SER A 2 -2.72 -6.48 15.66
CA SER A 2 -2.75 -5.02 15.65
C SER A 2 -4.17 -4.54 15.37
N LYS A 3 -4.70 -3.69 16.25
CA LYS A 3 -6.04 -3.12 16.06
C LYS A 3 -6.04 -2.24 14.81
N ILE A 4 -6.94 -2.49 13.87
CA ILE A 4 -7.12 -1.61 12.70
C ILE A 4 -7.71 -0.29 13.20
N PRO A 5 -7.14 0.89 12.84
CA PRO A 5 -7.69 2.18 13.22
C PRO A 5 -9.14 2.34 12.74
N GLU A 6 -9.99 3.00 13.53
CA GLU A 6 -11.43 3.15 13.23
C GLU A 6 -11.69 3.96 11.94
N ASP A 7 -10.79 4.89 11.61
CA ASP A 7 -10.81 5.75 10.43
C ASP A 7 -10.10 5.13 9.21
N ALA A 8 -9.71 3.85 9.29
CA ALA A 8 -8.99 3.17 8.21
C ALA A 8 -9.93 2.36 7.30
N ILE A 9 -9.63 2.39 6.02
CA ILE A 9 -10.23 1.47 5.04
C ILE A 9 -9.50 0.14 5.12
N LYS A 10 -10.22 -0.91 5.51
CA LYS A 10 -9.68 -2.26 5.60
C LYS A 10 -9.37 -2.82 4.20
N CYS A 11 -8.21 -3.46 4.06
CA CYS A 11 -7.76 -4.11 2.83
C CYS A 11 -7.44 -5.58 3.14
N LEU A 12 -8.19 -6.51 2.55
CA LEU A 12 -8.10 -7.94 2.85
C LEU A 12 -8.32 -8.22 4.35
N ASP A 13 -7.58 -9.19 4.92
CA ASP A 13 -7.76 -9.61 6.31
C ASP A 13 -7.06 -8.70 7.33
N LYS A 14 -5.79 -8.36 7.08
CA LYS A 14 -4.91 -7.66 8.02
C LYS A 14 -4.40 -6.30 7.55
N GLY A 15 -4.61 -5.97 6.27
CA GLY A 15 -4.18 -4.71 5.67
C GLY A 15 -5.15 -3.56 5.92
N PHE A 16 -4.66 -2.36 5.76
CA PHE A 16 -5.50 -1.15 5.75
C PHE A 16 -4.81 0.03 5.06
N VAL A 17 -5.62 1.00 4.67
CA VAL A 17 -5.18 2.34 4.26
C VAL A 17 -5.94 3.37 5.08
N ARG A 18 -5.22 4.34 5.63
CA ARG A 18 -5.76 5.44 6.40
C ARG A 18 -5.18 6.77 5.92
N LEU A 19 -6.02 7.77 5.72
CA LEU A 19 -5.57 9.14 5.50
C LEU A 19 -5.13 9.72 6.86
N VAL A 20 -3.88 10.16 6.95
CA VAL A 20 -3.33 10.78 8.17
C VAL A 20 -3.43 12.29 8.09
N ASP A 21 -3.15 12.84 6.90
CA ASP A 21 -3.08 14.28 6.70
C ASP A 21 -3.21 14.60 5.20
N ALA A 22 -3.66 15.80 4.89
CA ALA A 22 -3.74 16.31 3.53
C ALA A 22 -3.35 17.78 3.48
N MET A 23 -2.55 18.15 2.51
CA MET A 23 -2.21 19.54 2.20
C MET A 23 -2.92 19.97 0.93
N GLY A 24 -3.73 21.02 1.01
CA GLY A 24 -4.49 21.55 -0.14
C GLY A 24 -5.72 20.73 -0.50
N GLY A 25 -6.37 21.16 -1.56
CA GLY A 25 -7.57 20.55 -2.12
C GLY A 25 -7.81 21.04 -3.56
N ASP A 26 -9.00 20.88 -4.08
CA ASP A 26 -9.38 21.31 -5.43
C ASP A 26 -9.13 22.82 -5.64
N ASP A 27 -9.32 23.62 -4.61
CA ASP A 27 -9.05 25.05 -4.60
C ASP A 27 -7.56 25.39 -4.77
N ALA A 28 -6.67 24.60 -4.16
CA ALA A 28 -5.23 24.78 -4.31
C ALA A 28 -4.77 24.52 -5.76
N ILE A 29 -5.34 23.48 -6.40
CA ILE A 29 -5.08 23.16 -7.81
C ILE A 29 -5.51 24.35 -8.71
N VAL A 30 -6.69 24.88 -8.45
CA VAL A 30 -7.24 26.00 -9.20
C VAL A 30 -6.43 27.28 -9.02
N GLN A 31 -6.02 27.56 -7.78
CA GLN A 31 -5.16 28.71 -7.47
C GLN A 31 -3.81 28.59 -8.20
N ALA A 32 -3.17 27.43 -8.11
CA ALA A 32 -1.90 27.19 -8.79
C ALA A 32 -2.00 27.40 -10.31
N ALA A 33 -3.05 26.86 -10.94
CA ALA A 33 -3.29 27.04 -12.35
C ALA A 33 -3.50 28.52 -12.73
N ARG A 34 -4.16 29.31 -11.86
CA ARG A 34 -4.49 30.71 -12.11
C ARG A 34 -3.36 31.69 -11.78
N VAL A 35 -2.37 31.27 -11.04
CA VAL A 35 -1.18 32.09 -10.76
C VAL A 35 -0.58 32.65 -12.05
N SER A 36 -0.52 31.83 -13.09
CA SER A 36 -0.02 32.23 -14.41
C SER A 36 -0.79 33.39 -15.07
N TYR A 37 -2.02 33.63 -14.65
CA TYR A 37 -2.87 34.70 -15.17
C TYR A 37 -3.07 35.87 -14.21
N GLY A 38 -2.48 35.80 -13.00
CA GLY A 38 -2.62 36.83 -11.97
C GLY A 38 -4.06 37.03 -11.44
N LYS A 39 -4.97 36.08 -11.67
CA LYS A 39 -6.39 36.14 -11.30
C LYS A 39 -6.71 35.09 -10.24
N GLY A 40 -7.35 35.49 -9.15
CA GLY A 40 -7.85 34.56 -8.12
C GLY A 40 -9.02 33.67 -8.59
N THR A 41 -9.53 32.85 -7.70
CA THR A 41 -10.71 31.98 -7.96
C THR A 41 -11.97 32.78 -8.25
N ALA A 42 -12.67 32.47 -9.33
CA ALA A 42 -13.86 33.20 -9.72
C ALA A 42 -15.16 32.53 -9.25
N LYS A 43 -15.41 31.25 -9.57
CA LYS A 43 -16.62 30.52 -9.16
C LYS A 43 -16.33 29.01 -9.10
N VAL A 44 -16.88 28.31 -8.12
CA VAL A 44 -16.71 26.85 -7.88
C VAL A 44 -17.11 26.00 -9.10
N SER A 45 -18.16 26.39 -9.86
CA SER A 45 -18.58 25.67 -11.06
C SER A 45 -17.56 25.74 -12.20
N GLN A 46 -16.84 26.87 -12.29
CA GLN A 46 -15.76 27.06 -13.28
C GLN A 46 -14.50 26.29 -12.83
N ASP A 47 -14.30 26.12 -11.55
CA ASP A 47 -13.14 25.45 -10.97
C ASP A 47 -13.14 23.96 -11.31
N ARG A 48 -14.27 23.26 -11.21
CA ARG A 48 -14.40 21.86 -11.66
C ARG A 48 -14.14 21.70 -13.16
N GLY A 49 -14.57 22.66 -13.97
CA GLY A 49 -14.30 22.68 -15.42
C GLY A 49 -12.81 22.81 -15.69
N LEU A 50 -12.13 23.71 -14.98
CA LEU A 50 -10.69 23.89 -15.09
C LEU A 50 -9.90 22.66 -14.67
N ILE A 51 -10.21 22.04 -13.53
CA ILE A 51 -9.55 20.82 -13.07
C ILE A 51 -9.67 19.69 -14.10
N ARG A 52 -10.87 19.48 -14.63
CA ARG A 52 -11.11 18.48 -15.70
C ARG A 52 -10.33 18.79 -16.97
N TYR A 53 -10.22 20.06 -17.34
CA TYR A 53 -9.40 20.51 -18.48
C TYR A 53 -7.92 20.18 -18.25
N LEU A 54 -7.37 20.56 -17.08
CA LEU A 54 -5.98 20.30 -16.70
C LEU A 54 -5.65 18.80 -16.74
N MET A 55 -6.53 17.96 -16.17
CA MET A 55 -6.39 16.50 -16.21
C MET A 55 -6.38 15.95 -17.63
N ARG A 56 -7.35 16.37 -18.46
CA ARG A 56 -7.48 15.90 -19.85
C ARG A 56 -6.27 16.24 -20.69
N HIS A 57 -5.71 17.42 -20.47
CA HIS A 57 -4.55 17.92 -21.22
C HIS A 57 -3.21 17.61 -20.53
N ARG A 58 -3.22 16.82 -19.45
CA ARG A 58 -2.03 16.41 -18.70
C ARG A 58 -1.17 17.58 -18.20
N HIS A 59 -1.81 18.67 -17.79
CA HIS A 59 -1.17 19.77 -17.09
C HIS A 59 -1.02 19.39 -15.62
N THR A 60 0.05 18.70 -15.25
CA THR A 60 0.21 18.04 -13.94
C THR A 60 0.67 18.96 -12.83
N THR A 61 1.48 19.98 -13.13
CA THR A 61 2.07 20.87 -12.12
C THR A 61 1.08 21.46 -11.11
N PRO A 62 -0.14 21.94 -11.50
CA PRO A 62 -1.10 22.43 -10.51
C PRO A 62 -1.54 21.39 -9.49
N PHE A 63 -1.55 20.11 -9.85
CA PHE A 63 -1.92 19.00 -8.96
C PHE A 63 -0.85 18.71 -7.90
N GLU A 64 0.39 19.13 -8.14
CA GLU A 64 1.49 19.00 -7.17
C GLU A 64 1.33 19.92 -5.94
N MET A 65 0.35 20.82 -5.97
CA MET A 65 -0.03 21.66 -4.82
C MET A 65 -0.97 20.93 -3.84
N VAL A 66 -1.25 19.65 -4.09
CA VAL A 66 -2.05 18.81 -3.20
C VAL A 66 -1.23 17.57 -2.86
N GLU A 67 -1.01 17.36 -1.56
CA GLU A 67 -0.31 16.18 -1.05
C GLU A 67 -1.18 15.42 -0.06
N PHE A 68 -1.05 14.09 -0.06
CA PHE A 68 -1.73 13.23 0.88
C PHE A 68 -0.71 12.39 1.66
N LYS A 69 -0.90 12.32 2.97
CA LYS A 69 -0.13 11.43 3.85
C LYS A 69 -1.00 10.24 4.23
N PHE A 70 -0.60 9.06 3.78
CA PHE A 70 -1.28 7.82 4.10
C PHE A 70 -0.48 6.97 5.08
N HIS A 71 -1.20 6.33 5.99
CA HIS A 71 -0.69 5.21 6.77
C HIS A 71 -1.25 3.92 6.16
N CYS A 72 -0.34 3.09 5.68
CA CYS A 72 -0.70 1.85 5.00
C CYS A 72 -0.09 0.66 5.74
N LYS A 73 -0.88 -0.41 5.90
CA LYS A 73 -0.39 -1.71 6.33
C LYS A 73 -0.60 -2.69 5.18
N MET A 74 0.47 -3.30 4.74
CA MET A 74 0.46 -4.21 3.59
C MET A 74 1.56 -5.27 3.72
N PRO A 75 1.46 -6.41 2.99
CA PRO A 75 2.53 -7.38 2.90
C PRO A 75 3.80 -6.76 2.28
N ILE A 76 4.97 -7.23 2.74
CA ILE A 76 6.25 -6.69 2.27
C ILE A 76 6.45 -6.85 0.76
N PHE A 77 5.97 -7.94 0.17
CA PHE A 77 6.07 -8.14 -1.29
C PHE A 77 5.22 -7.14 -2.09
N VAL A 78 4.10 -6.66 -1.54
CA VAL A 78 3.31 -5.55 -2.13
C VAL A 78 4.08 -4.24 -1.99
N ALA A 79 4.63 -3.95 -0.81
CA ALA A 79 5.43 -2.76 -0.56
C ALA A 79 6.63 -2.69 -1.52
N ARG A 80 7.31 -3.81 -1.78
CA ARG A 80 8.44 -3.90 -2.74
C ARG A 80 8.06 -3.54 -4.17
N GLN A 81 6.82 -3.79 -4.57
CA GLN A 81 6.29 -3.34 -5.86
C GLN A 81 5.96 -1.84 -5.81
N TRP A 82 5.32 -1.40 -4.74
CA TRP A 82 4.86 -0.02 -4.61
C TRP A 82 6.00 0.99 -4.55
N VAL A 83 7.07 0.73 -3.81
CA VAL A 83 8.22 1.63 -3.69
C VAL A 83 8.95 1.91 -5.03
N ARG A 84 8.62 1.18 -6.09
CA ARG A 84 9.13 1.45 -7.45
C ARG A 84 8.45 2.66 -8.10
N HIS A 85 7.31 3.10 -7.58
CA HIS A 85 6.65 4.36 -7.97
C HIS A 85 7.26 5.50 -7.16
N ARG A 86 8.21 6.23 -7.76
CA ARG A 86 9.11 7.16 -7.05
C ARG A 86 8.54 8.57 -6.86
N THR A 87 7.25 8.78 -7.08
CA THR A 87 6.60 10.08 -6.89
C THR A 87 6.16 10.34 -5.45
N ALA A 88 6.36 9.38 -4.55
CA ALA A 88 6.00 9.48 -3.15
C ALA A 88 7.24 9.42 -2.23
N ASN A 89 7.17 10.12 -1.10
CA ASN A 89 8.08 9.93 0.02
C ASN A 89 7.57 8.77 0.86
N ILE A 90 8.46 7.88 1.29
CA ILE A 90 8.10 6.66 2.01
C ILE A 90 8.92 6.57 3.27
N ASN A 91 8.25 6.29 4.38
CA ASN A 91 8.85 5.89 5.63
C ASN A 91 8.28 4.54 6.05
N GLU A 92 9.14 3.59 6.36
CA GLU A 92 8.77 2.21 6.63
C GLU A 92 9.14 1.81 8.07
N TYR A 93 8.31 0.99 8.69
CA TYR A 93 8.60 0.36 9.98
C TYR A 93 9.89 -0.46 9.89
N SER A 94 10.82 -0.22 10.81
CA SER A 94 12.13 -0.85 10.77
C SER A 94 12.26 -1.98 11.79
N LEU A 95 12.50 -3.19 11.28
CA LEU A 95 12.82 -4.36 12.12
C LEU A 95 14.26 -4.36 12.66
N ARG A 96 15.05 -3.32 12.38
CA ARG A 96 16.34 -3.10 13.04
C ARG A 96 16.18 -2.49 14.44
N TYR A 97 15.10 -1.73 14.62
CA TYR A 97 14.84 -0.99 15.86
C TYR A 97 13.68 -1.57 16.68
N SER A 98 12.82 -2.35 16.03
CA SER A 98 11.63 -2.94 16.63
C SER A 98 11.54 -4.41 16.28
N GLU A 99 10.82 -5.16 17.09
CA GLU A 99 10.56 -6.58 16.82
C GLU A 99 9.39 -6.75 15.84
N ALA A 100 9.50 -7.78 15.00
CA ALA A 100 8.41 -8.18 14.12
C ALA A 100 7.21 -8.65 14.96
N ARG A 101 6.03 -8.38 14.43
CA ARG A 101 4.80 -8.95 14.99
C ARG A 101 4.55 -10.30 14.34
N ASP A 102 3.94 -11.21 15.08
CA ASP A 102 3.48 -12.50 14.57
C ASP A 102 2.22 -12.30 13.68
N GLU A 103 2.44 -11.69 12.53
CA GLU A 103 1.39 -11.40 11.55
C GLU A 103 1.91 -11.64 10.13
N PHE A 104 1.40 -12.67 9.48
CA PHE A 104 1.77 -13.04 8.12
C PHE A 104 0.62 -12.86 7.15
N CYS A 105 0.93 -12.67 5.87
CA CYS A 105 -0.04 -12.66 4.80
C CYS A 105 -0.24 -14.09 4.30
N ILE A 106 -1.37 -14.68 4.69
CA ILE A 106 -1.81 -15.96 4.13
C ILE A 106 -2.78 -15.64 2.99
N PRO A 107 -2.61 -16.21 1.80
CA PRO A 107 -3.52 -15.94 0.69
C PRO A 107 -4.92 -16.48 0.98
N ASP A 108 -5.93 -15.73 0.60
CA ASP A 108 -7.31 -16.22 0.59
C ASP A 108 -7.42 -17.38 -0.42
N PRO A 109 -8.14 -18.48 -0.11
CA PRO A 109 -8.36 -19.60 -1.02
C PRO A 109 -8.86 -19.18 -2.40
N GLU A 110 -9.71 -18.15 -2.48
CA GLU A 110 -10.25 -17.62 -3.74
C GLU A 110 -9.15 -17.01 -4.64
N HIS A 111 -8.04 -16.58 -4.05
CA HIS A 111 -6.91 -15.99 -4.78
C HIS A 111 -5.86 -17.01 -5.22
N ILE A 112 -6.00 -18.29 -4.84
CA ILE A 112 -5.09 -19.36 -5.25
C ILE A 112 -5.53 -19.91 -6.61
N GLN A 113 -4.79 -19.55 -7.64
CA GLN A 113 -5.09 -19.90 -9.03
C GLN A 113 -3.81 -20.30 -9.76
N PHE A 114 -3.95 -20.94 -10.93
CA PHE A 114 -2.81 -21.24 -11.78
C PHE A 114 -2.18 -19.98 -12.39
N GLN A 115 -0.90 -20.09 -12.76
CA GLN A 115 -0.23 -19.04 -13.54
C GLN A 115 -0.91 -18.90 -14.91
N SER A 116 -1.27 -17.68 -15.30
CA SER A 116 -1.83 -17.42 -16.61
C SER A 116 -0.81 -17.67 -17.72
N SER A 117 -1.23 -18.40 -18.75
CA SER A 117 -0.45 -18.62 -19.98
C SER A 117 -0.48 -17.40 -20.91
N LEU A 118 -1.53 -16.59 -20.84
CA LEU A 118 -1.73 -15.41 -21.69
C LEU A 118 -1.03 -14.17 -21.14
N ASN A 119 -1.12 -13.98 -19.84
CA ASN A 119 -0.48 -12.86 -19.13
C ASN A 119 0.43 -13.41 -18.04
N LYS A 120 1.73 -13.39 -18.27
CA LYS A 120 2.74 -13.91 -17.33
C LYS A 120 2.73 -13.24 -15.94
N GLN A 121 2.08 -12.08 -15.80
CA GLN A 121 1.89 -11.40 -14.52
C GLN A 121 0.54 -11.71 -13.87
N GLY A 122 -0.33 -12.41 -14.58
CA GLY A 122 -1.68 -12.72 -14.13
C GLY A 122 -1.87 -14.16 -13.67
N ARG A 123 -3.00 -14.39 -13.08
CA ARG A 123 -3.49 -15.70 -12.63
C ARG A 123 -4.72 -16.06 -13.46
N LEU A 124 -4.93 -17.33 -13.75
CA LEU A 124 -6.08 -17.81 -14.53
C LEU A 124 -6.40 -19.26 -14.19
N GLY A 125 -7.69 -19.58 -14.17
CA GLY A 125 -8.19 -20.92 -13.93
C GLY A 125 -8.27 -21.27 -12.45
N GLU A 126 -9.00 -22.32 -12.16
CA GLU A 126 -9.24 -22.82 -10.81
C GLU A 126 -8.32 -23.98 -10.47
N VAL A 127 -7.83 -24.00 -9.26
CA VAL A 127 -7.10 -25.14 -8.69
C VAL A 127 -8.05 -25.98 -7.82
N SER A 128 -7.73 -27.25 -7.62
CA SER A 128 -8.51 -28.13 -6.75
C SER A 128 -8.50 -27.65 -5.29
N GLU A 129 -9.56 -27.92 -4.54
CA GLU A 129 -9.64 -27.56 -3.11
C GLU A 129 -8.50 -28.20 -2.30
N SER A 130 -8.10 -29.43 -2.65
CA SER A 130 -6.96 -30.08 -2.00
C SER A 130 -5.64 -29.34 -2.23
N LEU A 131 -5.44 -28.76 -3.41
CA LEU A 131 -4.26 -27.97 -3.70
C LEU A 131 -4.32 -26.60 -2.99
N LYS A 132 -5.50 -25.96 -2.91
CA LYS A 132 -5.67 -24.72 -2.13
C LYS A 132 -5.32 -24.94 -0.66
N THR A 133 -5.87 -25.99 -0.04
CA THR A 133 -5.56 -26.35 1.34
C THR A 133 -4.06 -26.56 1.54
N LYS A 134 -3.44 -27.35 0.70
CA LYS A 134 -1.99 -27.61 0.76
C LYS A 134 -1.16 -26.34 0.63
N VAL A 135 -1.54 -25.40 -0.23
CA VAL A 135 -0.86 -24.11 -0.38
C VAL A 135 -0.99 -23.31 0.91
N MET A 136 -2.19 -23.23 1.49
CA MET A 136 -2.41 -22.50 2.75
C MET A 136 -1.61 -23.10 3.90
N ASP A 137 -1.60 -24.43 4.05
CA ASP A 137 -0.82 -25.14 5.06
C ASP A 137 0.68 -24.82 4.94
N TYR A 138 1.22 -24.83 3.73
CA TYR A 138 2.61 -24.46 3.51
C TYR A 138 2.92 -23.01 3.88
N PHE A 139 2.05 -22.07 3.54
CA PHE A 139 2.23 -20.68 3.98
C PHE A 139 2.22 -20.57 5.50
N GLN A 140 1.30 -21.28 6.16
CA GLN A 140 1.20 -21.25 7.62
C GLN A 140 2.43 -21.89 8.29
N ASP A 141 2.86 -23.07 7.83
CA ASP A 141 4.01 -23.79 8.39
C ASP A 141 5.30 -22.98 8.26
N ILE A 142 5.58 -22.44 7.06
CA ILE A 142 6.78 -21.62 6.84
C ILE A 142 6.72 -20.34 7.69
N SER A 143 5.56 -19.71 7.80
CA SER A 143 5.39 -18.51 8.59
C SER A 143 5.64 -18.78 10.06
N ASN A 144 5.02 -19.81 10.62
CA ASN A 144 5.20 -20.22 12.02
C ASN A 144 6.68 -20.54 12.30
N ARG A 145 7.29 -21.37 11.45
CA ARG A 145 8.69 -21.77 11.64
C ARG A 145 9.66 -20.59 11.53
N SER A 146 9.41 -19.69 10.60
CA SER A 146 10.24 -18.48 10.45
C SER A 146 10.13 -17.57 11.66
N PHE A 147 8.92 -17.44 12.24
CA PHE A 147 8.71 -16.60 13.41
C PHE A 147 9.31 -17.24 14.68
N GLU A 148 9.23 -18.56 14.85
CA GLU A 148 9.90 -19.29 15.94
C GLU A 148 11.40 -19.04 15.92
N ILE A 149 12.06 -19.24 14.76
CA ILE A 149 13.49 -19.02 14.61
C ILE A 149 13.85 -17.54 14.87
N TYR A 150 13.05 -16.62 14.36
CA TYR A 150 13.24 -15.19 14.59
C TYR A 150 13.19 -14.87 16.10
N SER A 151 12.22 -15.43 16.83
CA SER A 151 12.07 -15.23 18.27
C SER A 151 13.26 -15.84 19.04
N GLU A 152 13.66 -17.07 18.73
CA GLU A 152 14.82 -17.74 19.33
C GLU A 152 16.11 -16.91 19.16
N LEU A 153 16.33 -16.34 17.97
CA LEU A 153 17.50 -15.52 17.69
C LEU A 153 17.50 -14.19 18.46
N ASN A 154 16.34 -13.56 18.58
CA ASN A 154 16.21 -12.33 19.37
C ASN A 154 16.41 -12.61 20.87
N ASP A 155 15.83 -13.69 21.40
CA ASP A 155 15.99 -14.11 22.81
C ASP A 155 17.44 -14.47 23.13
N ALA A 156 18.16 -15.02 22.16
CA ALA A 156 19.59 -15.30 22.26
C ALA A 156 20.48 -14.03 22.11
N GLY A 157 19.87 -12.86 21.87
CA GLY A 157 20.60 -11.59 21.72
C GLY A 157 21.32 -11.40 20.39
N VAL A 158 20.94 -12.15 19.34
CA VAL A 158 21.46 -11.94 17.99
C VAL A 158 20.99 -10.58 17.47
N ALA A 159 21.86 -9.86 16.77
CA ALA A 159 21.51 -8.56 16.22
C ALA A 159 20.26 -8.65 15.35
N ARG A 160 19.27 -7.80 15.62
CA ARG A 160 17.98 -7.79 14.90
C ARG A 160 18.11 -7.71 13.38
N GLU A 161 19.19 -7.10 12.89
CA GLU A 161 19.50 -7.03 11.48
C GLU A 161 19.75 -8.41 10.83
N LEU A 162 20.27 -9.37 11.61
CA LEU A 162 20.54 -10.74 11.16
C LEU A 162 19.36 -11.69 11.44
N ALA A 163 18.61 -11.43 12.50
CA ALA A 163 17.51 -12.28 12.92
C ALA A 163 16.26 -12.16 12.00
N ARG A 164 16.07 -11.05 11.31
CA ARG A 164 14.90 -10.72 10.45
C ARG A 164 14.96 -11.32 9.05
#